data_74602b3ba431a3017ad505dc2201563d
#
_entry.id   74602b3ba431a3017ad505dc2201563d
#
_cell.length_a   1.000
_cell.length_b   1.000
_cell.length_c   1.000
_cell.angle_alpha   90.00
_cell.angle_beta   90.00
_cell.angle_gamma   90.00
#
_symmetry.space_group_name_H-M   'P 1'
#
loop_
_entity.id
_entity.type
_entity.pdbx_description
1 polymer ?
#
loop_
_entity_poly.entity_id
_entity_poly.type
_entity_poly.pdbx_seq_one_letter_code
_entity_poly.pdbx_strand_id
1 'polypeptide(L)'
;MMTERILFIEDEFLIAKDIQLLLQKDEKFKVDIAKTPVKALELFQSNDYQLIISDINLQCDKDGIEVVKELKEIKIVPVIYLTAYKEESFLERAKETMPFAYLLKPFQEDQLKVTIQLALLNYKNTIADEKEDIENTKKIENLTTREKEVLVTLATGKTSKEIAETLCVSYHTIEKHKKNIKEKLGFHTIAELVKFTFSSKLYKVY
;
A
#
# COMPACT_ATOMS: atom_id res chain seq x y z
N MET A 1 -7.60 -5.16 -19.75
CA MET A 1 -7.29 -4.31 -18.56
C MET A 1 -7.90 -4.98 -17.33
N MET A 2 -7.21 -4.96 -16.18
CA MET A 2 -7.83 -5.47 -14.94
C MET A 2 -8.90 -4.49 -14.49
N THR A 3 -10.10 -4.99 -14.21
CA THR A 3 -11.21 -4.18 -13.69
C THR A 3 -11.00 -3.95 -12.20
N GLU A 4 -10.97 -2.70 -11.76
CA GLU A 4 -10.86 -2.32 -10.34
C GLU A 4 -12.22 -2.47 -9.66
N ARG A 5 -12.27 -3.18 -8.55
CA ARG A 5 -13.51 -3.42 -7.82
C ARG A 5 -13.63 -2.48 -6.63
N ILE A 6 -14.75 -1.78 -6.55
CA ILE A 6 -15.05 -0.75 -5.54
C ILE A 6 -16.24 -1.21 -4.71
N LEU A 7 -16.10 -1.19 -3.38
CA LEU A 7 -17.23 -1.33 -2.48
C LEU A 7 -17.79 0.06 -2.17
N PHE A 8 -19.05 0.27 -2.48
CA PHE A 8 -19.75 1.52 -2.15
C PHE A 8 -20.80 1.28 -1.07
N ILE A 9 -20.62 1.95 0.09
CA ILE A 9 -21.48 1.83 1.26
C ILE A 9 -22.35 3.09 1.31
N GLU A 10 -23.65 2.93 1.05
CA GLU A 10 -24.64 4.00 0.98
C GLU A 10 -26.03 3.38 1.17
N ASP A 11 -26.78 3.84 2.15
CA ASP A 11 -28.12 3.33 2.45
C ASP A 11 -29.20 3.93 1.55
N GLU A 12 -29.01 5.15 1.04
CA GLU A 12 -29.92 5.78 0.10
C GLU A 12 -29.77 5.18 -1.31
N PHE A 13 -30.77 4.36 -1.68
CA PHE A 13 -30.72 3.60 -2.95
C PHE A 13 -30.51 4.46 -4.18
N LEU A 14 -31.18 5.60 -4.26
CA LEU A 14 -31.08 6.48 -5.44
C LEU A 14 -29.66 7.04 -5.59
N ILE A 15 -29.08 7.55 -4.49
CA ILE A 15 -27.70 8.05 -4.48
C ILE A 15 -26.73 6.94 -4.85
N ALA A 16 -26.87 5.76 -4.22
CA ALA A 16 -26.03 4.62 -4.48
C ALA A 16 -26.06 4.21 -5.95
N LYS A 17 -27.26 4.20 -6.55
CA LYS A 17 -27.46 3.81 -7.93
C LYS A 17 -26.91 4.80 -8.93
N ASP A 18 -27.09 6.09 -8.67
CA ASP A 18 -26.59 7.16 -9.54
C ASP A 18 -25.05 7.15 -9.59
N ILE A 19 -24.41 7.04 -8.43
CA ILE A 19 -22.94 6.95 -8.36
C ILE A 19 -22.43 5.65 -8.99
N GLN A 20 -23.10 4.53 -8.76
CA GLN A 20 -22.75 3.27 -9.42
C GLN A 20 -22.79 3.40 -10.94
N LEU A 21 -23.88 3.94 -11.49
CA LEU A 21 -24.03 4.12 -12.94
C LEU A 21 -23.00 5.10 -13.49
N LEU A 22 -22.71 6.17 -12.75
CA LEU A 22 -21.69 7.13 -13.11
C LEU A 22 -20.31 6.48 -13.25
N LEU A 23 -19.90 5.70 -12.26
CA LEU A 23 -18.58 5.08 -12.22
C LEU A 23 -18.47 3.93 -13.22
N GLN A 24 -19.55 3.16 -13.42
CA GLN A 24 -19.56 2.03 -14.37
C GLN A 24 -19.67 2.46 -15.85
N LYS A 25 -19.86 3.77 -16.15
CA LYS A 25 -19.63 4.30 -17.51
C LYS A 25 -18.18 4.09 -17.96
N ASP A 26 -17.25 4.04 -17.02
CA ASP A 26 -15.87 3.62 -17.27
C ASP A 26 -15.77 2.11 -17.00
N GLU A 27 -15.55 1.32 -18.06
CA GLU A 27 -15.43 -0.15 -17.98
C GLU A 27 -14.28 -0.62 -17.04
N LYS A 28 -13.45 0.31 -16.57
CA LYS A 28 -12.38 0.04 -15.60
C LYS A 28 -12.91 -0.22 -14.19
N PHE A 29 -14.12 0.21 -13.86
CA PHE A 29 -14.66 0.09 -12.51
C PHE A 29 -15.82 -0.90 -12.45
N LYS A 30 -15.78 -1.79 -11.47
CA LYS A 30 -16.90 -2.59 -11.02
C LYS A 30 -17.30 -2.15 -9.63
N VAL A 31 -18.52 -1.65 -9.47
CA VAL A 31 -19.00 -1.10 -8.20
C VAL A 31 -20.09 -2.00 -7.64
N ASP A 32 -19.85 -2.52 -6.44
CA ASP A 32 -20.85 -3.26 -5.67
C ASP A 32 -21.38 -2.35 -4.55
N ILE A 33 -22.70 -2.31 -4.39
CA ILE A 33 -23.37 -1.47 -3.39
C ILE A 33 -23.68 -2.29 -2.16
N ALA A 34 -23.33 -1.76 -0.99
CA ALA A 34 -23.76 -2.24 0.31
C ALA A 34 -24.67 -1.20 0.99
N LYS A 35 -25.92 -1.57 1.25
CA LYS A 35 -26.89 -0.66 1.89
C LYS A 35 -26.94 -0.77 3.41
N THR A 36 -26.26 -1.77 3.96
CA THR A 36 -26.23 -2.03 5.41
C THR A 36 -24.82 -2.47 5.81
N PRO A 37 -24.44 -2.28 7.08
CA PRO A 37 -23.17 -2.77 7.64
C PRO A 37 -22.95 -4.26 7.40
N VAL A 38 -23.99 -5.08 7.61
CA VAL A 38 -23.93 -6.53 7.40
C VAL A 38 -23.60 -6.86 5.94
N LYS A 39 -24.27 -6.17 4.99
CA LYS A 39 -24.03 -6.39 3.57
C LYS A 39 -22.64 -5.94 3.13
N ALA A 40 -22.12 -4.86 3.72
CA ALA A 40 -20.75 -4.42 3.47
C ALA A 40 -19.74 -5.49 3.89
N LEU A 41 -19.90 -6.07 5.07
CA LEU A 41 -19.03 -7.13 5.59
C LEU A 41 -19.08 -8.40 4.72
N GLU A 42 -20.30 -8.89 4.37
CA GLU A 42 -20.47 -10.06 3.49
C GLU A 42 -19.78 -9.87 2.14
N LEU A 43 -19.99 -8.72 1.51
CA LEU A 43 -19.40 -8.43 0.20
C LEU A 43 -17.88 -8.34 0.31
N PHE A 44 -17.37 -7.69 1.34
CA PHE A 44 -15.94 -7.47 1.53
C PHE A 44 -15.18 -8.77 1.82
N GLN A 45 -15.78 -9.70 2.55
CA GLN A 45 -15.21 -11.03 2.80
C GLN A 45 -15.24 -11.93 1.56
N SER A 46 -16.27 -11.78 0.71
CA SER A 46 -16.48 -12.64 -0.45
C SER A 46 -15.76 -12.16 -1.73
N ASN A 47 -15.21 -10.96 -1.73
CA ASN A 47 -14.65 -10.34 -2.93
C ASN A 47 -13.39 -9.54 -2.61
N ASP A 48 -12.54 -9.38 -3.63
CA ASP A 48 -11.31 -8.58 -3.54
C ASP A 48 -11.54 -7.16 -4.02
N TYR A 49 -11.72 -6.23 -3.07
CA TYR A 49 -11.89 -4.80 -3.34
C TYR A 49 -10.56 -4.07 -3.27
N GLN A 50 -10.41 -3.05 -4.13
CA GLN A 50 -9.25 -2.17 -4.20
C GLN A 50 -9.52 -0.79 -3.62
N LEU A 51 -10.80 -0.45 -3.35
CA LEU A 51 -11.24 0.82 -2.79
C LEU A 51 -12.58 0.64 -2.07
N ILE A 52 -12.74 1.36 -0.96
CA ILE A 52 -14.02 1.58 -0.30
C ILE A 52 -14.42 3.04 -0.51
N ILE A 53 -15.66 3.27 -0.92
CA ILE A 53 -16.34 4.56 -0.86
C ILE A 53 -17.46 4.40 0.15
N SER A 54 -17.56 5.28 1.14
CA SER A 54 -18.58 5.18 2.18
C SER A 54 -19.21 6.53 2.47
N ASP A 55 -20.53 6.59 2.52
CA ASP A 55 -21.17 7.65 3.26
C ASP A 55 -20.84 7.50 4.75
N ILE A 56 -20.63 8.62 5.43
CA ILE A 56 -20.45 8.62 6.88
C ILE A 56 -21.79 8.41 7.59
N ASN A 57 -22.85 9.06 7.10
CA ASN A 57 -24.16 9.04 7.74
C ASN A 57 -25.05 7.93 7.18
N LEU A 58 -24.91 6.75 7.70
CA LEU A 58 -25.81 5.63 7.40
C LEU A 58 -26.95 5.65 8.42
N GLN A 59 -28.19 5.54 7.96
CA GLN A 59 -29.39 5.46 8.84
C GLN A 59 -29.52 4.05 9.45
N CYS A 60 -28.45 3.59 10.11
CA CYS A 60 -28.31 2.27 10.69
C CYS A 60 -27.73 2.37 12.09
N ASP A 61 -27.63 1.24 12.81
CA ASP A 61 -27.03 1.17 14.16
C ASP A 61 -25.54 1.57 14.18
N LYS A 62 -24.84 1.43 13.04
CA LYS A 62 -23.44 1.82 12.84
C LYS A 62 -23.34 2.86 11.74
N ASP A 63 -22.52 3.88 11.96
CA ASP A 63 -22.17 4.83 10.91
C ASP A 63 -21.09 4.27 9.94
N GLY A 64 -20.85 4.98 8.84
CA GLY A 64 -19.89 4.54 7.84
C GLY A 64 -18.46 4.44 8.34
N ILE A 65 -18.10 5.20 9.38
CA ILE A 65 -16.77 5.16 10.00
C ILE A 65 -16.56 3.85 10.76
N GLU A 66 -17.57 3.45 11.54
CA GLU A 66 -17.54 2.20 12.31
C GLU A 66 -17.48 0.99 11.38
N VAL A 67 -18.29 1.00 10.31
CA VAL A 67 -18.25 -0.05 9.29
C VAL A 67 -16.87 -0.15 8.65
N VAL A 68 -16.29 0.97 8.24
CA VAL A 68 -14.95 0.99 7.63
C VAL A 68 -13.88 0.50 8.58
N LYS A 69 -13.96 0.82 9.88
CA LYS A 69 -13.03 0.28 10.90
C LYS A 69 -13.04 -1.24 10.89
N GLU A 70 -14.20 -1.87 10.93
CA GLU A 70 -14.34 -3.33 10.90
C GLU A 70 -13.80 -3.94 9.59
N LEU A 71 -14.08 -3.32 8.44
CA LEU A 71 -13.57 -3.79 7.16
C LEU A 71 -12.03 -3.71 7.07
N LYS A 72 -11.43 -2.67 7.66
CA LYS A 72 -9.97 -2.51 7.68
C LYS A 72 -9.24 -3.54 8.55
N GLU A 73 -9.91 -4.14 9.53
CA GLU A 73 -9.36 -5.28 10.28
C GLU A 73 -9.18 -6.52 9.40
N ILE A 74 -9.98 -6.65 8.33
CA ILE A 74 -9.88 -7.78 7.40
C ILE A 74 -8.80 -7.51 6.34
N LYS A 75 -8.84 -6.32 5.72
CA LYS A 75 -7.90 -5.91 4.68
C LYS A 75 -7.77 -4.40 4.62
N ILE A 76 -6.53 -3.92 4.55
CA ILE A 76 -6.25 -2.50 4.38
C ILE A 76 -6.41 -2.13 2.92
N VAL A 77 -7.38 -1.27 2.62
CA VAL A 77 -7.61 -0.65 1.31
C VAL A 77 -7.87 0.84 1.48
N PRO A 78 -7.62 1.67 0.48
CA PRO A 78 -7.93 3.09 0.55
C PRO A 78 -9.43 3.31 0.74
N VAL A 79 -9.77 4.38 1.46
CA VAL A 79 -11.14 4.76 1.77
C VAL A 79 -11.37 6.20 1.33
N ILE A 80 -12.49 6.45 0.67
CA ILE A 80 -12.99 7.79 0.36
C ILE A 80 -14.32 7.94 1.10
N TYR A 81 -14.44 8.94 1.97
CA TYR A 81 -15.71 9.27 2.57
C TYR A 81 -16.47 10.30 1.76
N LEU A 82 -17.76 10.03 1.55
CA LEU A 82 -18.71 11.00 1.05
C LEU A 82 -19.55 11.51 2.23
N THR A 83 -19.64 12.81 2.43
CA THR A 83 -20.36 13.34 3.60
C THR A 83 -21.04 14.67 3.31
N ALA A 84 -22.23 14.85 3.86
CA ALA A 84 -22.92 16.14 3.87
C ALA A 84 -22.46 17.04 5.03
N TYR A 85 -21.73 16.51 6.00
CA TYR A 85 -21.39 17.19 7.25
C TYR A 85 -19.99 17.79 7.22
N LYS A 86 -19.90 19.01 7.75
CA LYS A 86 -18.63 19.71 8.03
C LYS A 86 -18.28 19.66 9.53
N GLU A 87 -18.99 18.85 10.31
CA GLU A 87 -18.77 18.78 11.74
C GLU A 87 -17.41 18.16 12.06
N GLU A 88 -16.66 18.87 12.88
CA GLU A 88 -15.29 18.53 13.25
C GLU A 88 -15.21 17.18 13.99
N SER A 89 -16.28 16.84 14.74
CA SER A 89 -16.40 15.57 15.46
C SER A 89 -16.34 14.33 14.57
N PHE A 90 -16.99 14.36 13.40
CA PHE A 90 -16.93 13.27 12.42
C PHE A 90 -15.57 13.17 11.75
N LEU A 91 -14.97 14.32 11.45
CA LEU A 91 -13.64 14.34 10.84
C LEU A 91 -12.58 13.77 11.78
N GLU A 92 -12.64 14.08 13.08
CA GLU A 92 -11.70 13.50 14.07
C GLU A 92 -11.83 11.98 14.15
N ARG A 93 -13.04 11.44 14.25
CA ARG A 93 -13.28 9.99 14.27
C ARG A 93 -12.85 9.31 12.97
N ALA A 94 -13.15 9.93 11.84
CA ALA A 94 -12.80 9.38 10.54
C ALA A 94 -11.28 9.40 10.27
N LYS A 95 -10.52 10.35 10.84
CA LYS A 95 -9.04 10.36 10.78
C LYS A 95 -8.42 9.08 11.33
N GLU A 96 -9.02 8.45 12.34
CA GLU A 96 -8.52 7.18 12.90
C GLU A 96 -8.48 6.06 11.85
N THR A 97 -9.35 6.14 10.85
CA THR A 97 -9.35 5.18 9.74
C THR A 97 -8.31 5.51 8.66
N MET A 98 -7.55 6.60 8.81
CA MET A 98 -6.59 7.09 7.81
C MET A 98 -7.16 7.02 6.38
N PRO A 99 -8.26 7.76 6.08
CA PRO A 99 -8.86 7.73 4.76
C PRO A 99 -7.96 8.43 3.75
N PHE A 100 -8.10 8.04 2.49
CA PHE A 100 -7.41 8.72 1.40
C PHE A 100 -7.96 10.13 1.15
N ALA A 101 -9.28 10.28 1.23
CA ALA A 101 -9.94 11.57 1.02
C ALA A 101 -11.33 11.64 1.67
N TYR A 102 -11.78 12.89 1.84
CA TYR A 102 -13.17 13.26 2.15
C TYR A 102 -13.72 14.10 1.00
N LEU A 103 -14.90 13.75 0.52
CA LEU A 103 -15.64 14.54 -0.46
C LEU A 103 -16.94 15.04 0.17
N LEU A 104 -17.12 16.35 0.18
CA LEU A 104 -18.34 16.98 0.68
C LEU A 104 -19.43 16.90 -0.39
N LYS A 105 -20.61 16.43 -0.04
CA LYS A 105 -21.83 16.48 -0.85
C LYS A 105 -22.40 17.93 -0.83
N PRO A 106 -22.78 18.51 -1.96
CA PRO A 106 -22.68 17.99 -3.34
C PRO A 106 -21.25 18.10 -3.89
N PHE A 107 -20.80 17.09 -4.63
CA PHE A 107 -19.52 17.07 -5.33
C PHE A 107 -19.72 16.94 -6.84
N GLN A 108 -18.71 17.33 -7.62
CA GLN A 108 -18.71 17.16 -9.07
C GLN A 108 -18.27 15.74 -9.47
N GLU A 109 -18.82 15.22 -10.57
CA GLU A 109 -18.47 13.88 -11.09
C GLU A 109 -16.95 13.72 -11.31
N ASP A 110 -16.32 14.72 -11.92
CA ASP A 110 -14.89 14.70 -12.20
C ASP A 110 -14.05 14.69 -10.92
N GLN A 111 -14.50 15.40 -9.88
CA GLN A 111 -13.83 15.39 -8.57
C GLN A 111 -13.82 13.97 -7.97
N LEU A 112 -14.94 13.28 -8.00
CA LEU A 112 -15.03 11.89 -7.51
C LEU A 112 -14.13 10.97 -8.32
N LYS A 113 -14.20 11.04 -9.67
CA LYS A 113 -13.38 10.19 -10.56
C LYS A 113 -11.89 10.40 -10.35
N VAL A 114 -11.43 11.64 -10.30
CA VAL A 114 -10.01 11.96 -10.06
C VAL A 114 -9.56 11.45 -8.69
N THR A 115 -10.38 11.64 -7.65
CA THR A 115 -10.05 11.16 -6.30
C THR A 115 -9.93 9.63 -6.26
N ILE A 116 -10.83 8.91 -6.93
CA ILE A 116 -10.77 7.44 -7.07
C ILE A 116 -9.48 7.01 -7.77
N GLN A 117 -9.14 7.64 -8.91
CA GLN A 117 -7.94 7.30 -9.67
C GLN A 117 -6.67 7.50 -8.84
N LEU A 118 -6.58 8.60 -8.11
CA LEU A 118 -5.44 8.88 -7.22
C LEU A 118 -5.36 7.89 -6.05
N ALA A 119 -6.50 7.53 -5.45
CA ALA A 119 -6.54 6.54 -4.37
C ALA A 119 -6.05 5.16 -4.84
N LEU A 120 -6.52 4.71 -6.00
CA LEU A 120 -6.13 3.44 -6.59
C LEU A 120 -4.65 3.42 -7.02
N LEU A 121 -4.15 4.53 -7.57
CA LEU A 121 -2.73 4.66 -7.94
C LEU A 121 -1.83 4.57 -6.70
N ASN A 122 -2.15 5.32 -5.65
CA ASN A 122 -1.42 5.25 -4.39
C ASN A 122 -1.43 3.84 -3.79
N TYR A 123 -2.59 3.19 -3.78
CA TYR A 123 -2.72 1.83 -3.26
C TYR A 123 -1.85 0.83 -4.02
N LYS A 124 -1.82 0.93 -5.36
CA LYS A 124 -0.93 0.09 -6.17
C LYS A 124 0.55 0.30 -5.86
N ASN A 125 0.96 1.54 -5.68
CA ASN A 125 2.34 1.86 -5.30
C ASN A 125 2.68 1.29 -3.92
N THR A 126 1.81 1.46 -2.93
CA THR A 126 1.99 0.90 -1.58
C THR A 126 2.14 -0.62 -1.61
N ILE A 127 1.27 -1.33 -2.36
CA ILE A 127 1.38 -2.79 -2.50
C ILE A 127 2.67 -3.20 -3.23
N ALA A 128 3.10 -2.43 -4.22
CA ALA A 128 4.35 -2.70 -4.94
C ALA A 128 5.56 -2.55 -4.00
N ASP A 129 5.59 -1.49 -3.21
CA ASP A 129 6.64 -1.23 -2.22
C ASP A 129 6.67 -2.33 -1.12
N GLU A 130 5.51 -2.74 -0.60
CA GLU A 130 5.41 -3.83 0.38
C GLU A 130 5.92 -5.17 -0.18
N LYS A 131 5.60 -5.48 -1.43
CA LYS A 131 6.10 -6.70 -2.08
C LYS A 131 7.61 -6.64 -2.28
N GLU A 132 8.15 -5.49 -2.67
CA GLU A 132 9.59 -5.28 -2.80
C GLU A 132 10.28 -5.41 -1.43
N ASP A 133 9.73 -4.83 -0.37
CA ASP A 133 10.25 -4.94 0.99
C ASP A 133 10.26 -6.42 1.48
N ILE A 134 9.20 -7.20 1.21
CA ILE A 134 9.14 -8.63 1.56
C ILE A 134 10.18 -9.44 0.78
N GLU A 135 10.31 -9.18 -0.53
CA GLU A 135 11.30 -9.87 -1.37
C GLU A 135 12.73 -9.51 -0.92
N ASN A 136 12.98 -8.24 -0.63
CA ASN A 136 14.26 -7.77 -0.13
C ASN A 136 14.61 -8.41 1.22
N THR A 137 13.64 -8.55 2.13
CA THR A 137 13.83 -9.21 3.43
C THR A 137 14.25 -10.67 3.25
N LYS A 138 13.56 -11.43 2.38
CA LYS A 138 13.94 -12.81 2.06
C LYS A 138 15.34 -12.91 1.48
N LYS A 139 15.71 -12.00 0.59
CA LYS A 139 17.06 -11.95 0.02
C LYS A 139 18.13 -11.68 1.09
N ILE A 140 17.85 -10.77 2.04
CA ILE A 140 18.74 -10.47 3.16
C ILE A 140 18.92 -11.67 4.09
N GLU A 141 17.86 -12.43 4.36
CA GLU A 141 17.92 -13.63 5.21
C GLU A 141 18.88 -14.70 4.66
N ASN A 142 19.03 -14.79 3.34
CA ASN A 142 19.97 -15.71 2.68
C ASN A 142 21.45 -15.29 2.82
N LEU A 143 21.73 -14.08 3.29
CA LEU A 143 23.09 -13.60 3.50
C LEU A 143 23.57 -13.91 4.92
N THR A 144 24.82 -14.36 5.03
CA THR A 144 25.49 -14.48 6.33
C THR A 144 25.76 -13.11 6.94
N THR A 145 25.95 -13.05 8.27
CA THR A 145 26.30 -11.79 8.97
C THR A 145 27.50 -11.11 8.30
N ARG A 146 28.51 -11.86 7.90
CA ARG A 146 29.70 -11.34 7.25
C ARG A 146 29.43 -10.76 5.87
N GLU A 147 28.56 -11.40 5.11
CA GLU A 147 28.14 -10.90 3.80
C GLU A 147 27.31 -9.60 3.92
N LYS A 148 26.48 -9.48 4.97
CA LYS A 148 25.77 -8.24 5.27
C LYS A 148 26.69 -7.09 5.63
N GLU A 149 27.70 -7.33 6.46
CA GLU A 149 28.73 -6.34 6.82
C GLU A 149 29.50 -5.85 5.58
N VAL A 150 29.92 -6.78 4.72
CA VAL A 150 30.60 -6.45 3.46
C VAL A 150 29.69 -5.61 2.56
N LEU A 151 28.43 -6.00 2.44
CA LEU A 151 27.45 -5.32 1.58
C LEU A 151 27.17 -3.89 2.07
N VAL A 152 26.97 -3.68 3.38
CA VAL A 152 26.77 -2.35 3.96
C VAL A 152 28.01 -1.49 3.80
N THR A 153 29.20 -2.05 4.07
CA THR A 153 30.45 -1.30 3.91
C THR A 153 30.72 -0.93 2.45
N LEU A 154 30.36 -1.82 1.50
CA LEU A 154 30.43 -1.55 0.06
C LEU A 154 29.54 -0.37 -0.34
N ALA A 155 28.33 -0.29 0.24
CA ALA A 155 27.37 0.79 -0.03
C ALA A 155 27.85 2.17 0.45
N THR A 156 28.81 2.25 1.35
CA THR A 156 29.46 3.53 1.74
C THR A 156 30.47 4.03 0.71
N GLY A 157 30.65 3.32 -0.40
CA GLY A 157 31.59 3.69 -1.47
C GLY A 157 33.03 3.24 -1.27
N LYS A 158 33.32 2.44 -0.22
CA LYS A 158 34.66 1.91 0.03
C LYS A 158 35.10 0.90 -1.02
N THR A 159 36.35 0.95 -1.38
CA THR A 159 37.01 -0.04 -2.24
C THR A 159 37.20 -1.38 -1.51
N SER A 160 37.39 -2.46 -2.24
CA SER A 160 37.63 -3.78 -1.64
C SER A 160 38.85 -3.82 -0.70
N LYS A 161 39.86 -2.97 -0.93
CA LYS A 161 41.02 -2.85 -0.03
C LYS A 161 40.64 -2.20 1.28
N GLU A 162 39.92 -1.08 1.22
CA GLU A 162 39.44 -0.37 2.41
C GLU A 162 38.44 -1.19 3.22
N ILE A 163 37.58 -1.99 2.53
CA ILE A 163 36.69 -2.95 3.21
C ILE A 163 37.50 -4.03 3.93
N ALA A 164 38.52 -4.57 3.29
CA ALA A 164 39.41 -5.58 3.85
C ALA A 164 40.11 -5.07 5.14
N GLU A 165 40.60 -3.85 5.13
CA GLU A 165 41.18 -3.17 6.30
C GLU A 165 40.13 -2.95 7.36
N THR A 166 38.94 -2.40 7.01
CA THR A 166 37.86 -2.12 7.97
C THR A 166 37.37 -3.37 8.67
N LEU A 167 37.30 -4.49 7.96
CA LEU A 167 36.77 -5.76 8.46
C LEU A 167 37.85 -6.73 8.94
N CYS A 168 39.14 -6.31 8.95
CA CYS A 168 40.30 -7.11 9.37
C CYS A 168 40.40 -8.45 8.65
N VAL A 169 40.24 -8.49 7.33
CA VAL A 169 40.37 -9.68 6.48
C VAL A 169 41.21 -9.42 5.24
N SER A 170 41.57 -10.47 4.49
CA SER A 170 42.31 -10.29 3.25
C SER A 170 41.45 -9.69 2.11
N TYR A 171 42.06 -8.96 1.19
CA TYR A 171 41.44 -8.51 -0.05
C TYR A 171 40.74 -9.66 -0.80
N HIS A 172 41.42 -10.82 -0.89
CA HIS A 172 40.87 -11.99 -1.55
C HIS A 172 39.60 -12.49 -0.88
N THR A 173 39.51 -12.42 0.46
CA THR A 173 38.30 -12.78 1.22
C THR A 173 37.14 -11.85 0.87
N ILE A 174 37.38 -10.54 0.72
CA ILE A 174 36.34 -9.58 0.30
C ILE A 174 35.83 -9.88 -1.09
N GLU A 175 36.73 -10.13 -2.05
CA GLU A 175 36.33 -10.48 -3.42
C GLU A 175 35.50 -11.79 -3.47
N LYS A 176 35.85 -12.77 -2.64
CA LYS A 176 35.06 -14.00 -2.47
C LYS A 176 33.66 -13.71 -1.90
N HIS A 177 33.57 -12.86 -0.86
CA HIS A 177 32.27 -12.44 -0.31
C HIS A 177 31.43 -11.69 -1.37
N LYS A 178 32.00 -10.76 -2.10
CA LYS A 178 31.33 -10.03 -3.18
C LYS A 178 30.78 -10.96 -4.26
N LYS A 179 31.56 -11.98 -4.62
CA LYS A 179 31.12 -13.01 -5.57
C LYS A 179 29.92 -13.79 -5.01
N ASN A 180 30.04 -14.31 -3.78
CA ASN A 180 28.98 -15.07 -3.14
C ASN A 180 27.68 -14.24 -2.96
N ILE A 181 27.80 -12.96 -2.58
CA ILE A 181 26.67 -12.05 -2.45
C ILE A 181 25.95 -11.88 -3.80
N LYS A 182 26.71 -11.66 -4.87
CA LYS A 182 26.14 -11.54 -6.23
C LYS A 182 25.39 -12.82 -6.63
N GLU A 183 25.97 -13.98 -6.40
CA GLU A 183 25.35 -15.27 -6.71
C GLU A 183 24.06 -15.50 -5.91
N LYS A 184 24.08 -15.23 -4.59
CA LYS A 184 22.91 -15.39 -3.71
C LYS A 184 21.77 -14.42 -4.01
N LEU A 185 22.10 -13.19 -4.42
CA LEU A 185 21.11 -12.15 -4.73
C LEU A 185 20.68 -12.15 -6.19
N GLY A 186 21.38 -12.89 -7.07
CA GLY A 186 21.12 -12.90 -8.50
C GLY A 186 21.53 -11.61 -9.20
N PHE A 187 22.55 -10.89 -8.67
CA PHE A 187 23.03 -9.62 -9.21
C PHE A 187 24.37 -9.80 -9.95
N HIS A 188 24.61 -8.95 -10.94
CA HIS A 188 25.80 -9.05 -11.79
C HIS A 188 26.79 -7.90 -11.54
N THR A 189 26.31 -6.75 -11.09
CA THR A 189 27.10 -5.53 -10.94
C THR A 189 27.22 -5.08 -9.49
N ILE A 190 28.25 -4.26 -9.20
CA ILE A 190 28.38 -3.59 -7.89
C ILE A 190 27.26 -2.55 -7.70
N ALA A 191 26.85 -1.86 -8.77
CA ALA A 191 25.79 -0.88 -8.72
C ALA A 191 24.45 -1.49 -8.23
N GLU A 192 24.13 -2.71 -8.68
CA GLU A 192 22.94 -3.45 -8.21
C GLU A 192 23.04 -3.78 -6.73
N LEU A 193 24.22 -4.20 -6.24
CA LEU A 193 24.43 -4.46 -4.82
C LEU A 193 24.23 -3.20 -3.98
N VAL A 194 24.78 -2.07 -4.40
CA VAL A 194 24.65 -0.79 -3.72
C VAL A 194 23.18 -0.35 -3.71
N LYS A 195 22.51 -0.38 -4.88
CA LYS A 195 21.07 -0.06 -4.98
C LYS A 195 20.23 -0.93 -4.04
N PHE A 196 20.45 -2.23 -4.04
CA PHE A 196 19.76 -3.18 -3.17
C PHE A 196 19.96 -2.85 -1.67
N THR A 197 21.19 -2.49 -1.26
CA THR A 197 21.46 -2.14 0.14
C THR A 197 20.64 -0.94 0.60
N PHE A 198 20.45 0.05 -0.27
CA PHE A 198 19.62 1.22 0.05
C PHE A 198 18.12 0.89 0.00
N SER A 199 17.63 0.19 -1.02
CA SER A 199 16.20 -0.14 -1.12
C SER A 199 15.75 -1.08 0.00
N SER A 200 16.59 -2.02 0.39
CA SER A 200 16.32 -2.97 1.47
C SER A 200 16.48 -2.41 2.90
N LYS A 201 16.88 -1.14 3.03
CA LYS A 201 17.12 -0.46 4.33
C LYS A 201 18.14 -1.19 5.23
N LEU A 202 18.94 -2.10 4.66
CA LEU A 202 19.93 -2.89 5.42
C LEU A 202 20.96 -2.01 6.16
N TYR A 203 21.28 -0.84 5.61
CA TYR A 203 22.20 0.14 6.22
C TYR A 203 21.70 0.73 7.55
N LYS A 204 20.42 0.57 7.90
CA LYS A 204 19.85 1.04 9.18
C LYS A 204 20.09 0.08 10.34
N VAL A 205 20.49 -1.15 10.04
CA VAL A 205 20.64 -2.22 11.02
C VAL A 205 22.10 -2.41 11.44
N TYR A 206 23.02 -1.90 10.63
CA TYR A 206 24.47 -1.93 10.83
C TYR A 206 25.05 -0.52 10.78
#